data_d770e45051e57b9c0c5885eeef210049
#
_entry.id   d770e45051e57b9c0c5885eeef210049
#
_cell.length_a   1.000
_cell.length_b   1.000
_cell.length_c   1.000
_cell.angle_alpha   90.00
_cell.angle_beta   90.00
_cell.angle_gamma   90.00
#
_symmetry.space_group_name_H-M   'P 1'
#
loop_
_entity.id
_entity.type
_entity.pdbx_description
1 polymer ?
#
loop_
_entity_poly.entity_id
_entity_poly.type
_entity_poly.pdbx_seq_one_letter_code
_entity_poly.pdbx_strand_id
1 'polypeptide(L)'
;MDVYIYGKCLRMCPDAPVPVMVPTETITYPGMAGNVVRNIEALEVEVTSLTNEEQIYKTRYVDSKTNHMFVRIDTGEEHIARVKNLDTINFKAFDAVIISDYCKGFLEEEDIAYIAENSYRTFLDTKKVINNIFADKISYIKINENEFAKCRGHISQKILAKTIVTLSSQGCIHDGQIYSVQKVDVKDNTGAGDT
;
A
#
# COMPACT_ATOMS: atom_id res chain seq x y z
N MET A 1 0.45 -5.12 10.29
CA MET A 1 -0.07 -4.38 11.47
C MET A 1 0.73 -3.10 11.63
N ASP A 2 0.05 -1.95 11.79
CA ASP A 2 0.67 -0.70 12.20
C ASP A 2 0.48 -0.51 13.71
N VAL A 3 1.59 -0.41 14.45
CA VAL A 3 1.58 -0.27 15.91
C VAL A 3 2.14 1.10 16.28
N TYR A 4 1.37 1.87 17.03
CA TYR A 4 1.78 3.17 17.54
C TYR A 4 1.95 3.08 19.05
N ILE A 5 3.16 3.30 19.51
CA ILE A 5 3.49 3.37 20.94
C ILE A 5 3.69 4.84 21.29
N TYR A 6 2.67 5.42 21.91
CA TYR A 6 2.71 6.79 22.40
C TYR A 6 3.38 6.83 23.77
N GLY A 7 4.20 7.85 24.01
CA GLY A 7 4.88 7.99 25.28
C GLY A 7 5.30 9.42 25.57
N LYS A 8 5.79 9.63 26.79
CA LYS A 8 6.33 10.92 27.25
C LYS A 8 7.84 10.91 27.18
N CYS A 9 8.42 11.91 26.55
CA CYS A 9 9.87 12.12 26.43
C CYS A 9 10.27 13.34 27.25
N LEU A 10 10.59 13.13 28.53
CA LEU A 10 10.84 14.21 29.49
C LEU A 10 12.33 14.51 29.74
N ARG A 11 13.22 13.64 29.27
CA ARG A 11 14.67 13.78 29.45
C ARG A 11 15.45 13.12 28.33
N MET A 12 16.69 13.52 28.17
CA MET A 12 17.66 12.84 27.30
C MET A 12 18.33 11.69 28.04
N CYS A 13 18.76 10.67 27.27
CA CYS A 13 19.59 9.60 27.80
C CYS A 13 20.98 10.14 28.13
N PRO A 14 21.56 9.81 29.33
CA PRO A 14 22.91 10.24 29.65
C PRO A 14 23.98 9.56 28.81
N ASP A 15 23.70 8.36 28.29
CA ASP A 15 24.69 7.51 27.58
C ASP A 15 24.67 7.75 26.06
N ALA A 16 23.67 8.43 25.52
CA ALA A 16 23.52 8.68 24.08
C ALA A 16 22.61 9.90 23.81
N PRO A 17 22.78 10.62 22.68
CA PRO A 17 21.98 11.80 22.34
C PRO A 17 20.57 11.41 21.81
N VAL A 18 19.85 10.59 22.59
CA VAL A 18 18.50 10.12 22.30
C VAL A 18 17.54 10.42 23.44
N PRO A 19 16.25 10.68 23.19
CA PRO A 19 15.26 10.86 24.27
C PRO A 19 14.98 9.55 25.00
N VAL A 20 14.70 9.63 26.30
CA VAL A 20 14.16 8.52 27.08
C VAL A 20 12.64 8.61 27.02
N MET A 21 12.03 7.65 26.37
CA MET A 21 10.58 7.55 26.23
C MET A 21 9.99 6.64 27.31
N VAL A 22 8.93 7.10 27.95
CA VAL A 22 8.12 6.31 28.87
C VAL A 22 6.77 6.04 28.16
N PRO A 23 6.51 4.81 27.71
CA PRO A 23 5.26 4.46 27.03
C PRO A 23 4.04 4.73 27.92
N THR A 24 2.97 5.27 27.34
CA THR A 24 1.71 5.55 28.02
C THR A 24 0.51 4.87 27.37
N GLU A 25 0.58 4.63 26.06
CA GLU A 25 -0.51 4.05 25.30
C GLU A 25 0.05 3.27 24.09
N THR A 26 -0.62 2.18 23.72
CA THR A 26 -0.33 1.44 22.49
C THR A 26 -1.62 1.29 21.68
N ILE A 27 -1.60 1.74 20.42
CA ILE A 27 -2.70 1.62 19.50
C ILE A 27 -2.24 0.76 18.31
N THR A 28 -3.09 -0.18 17.91
CA THR A 28 -2.78 -1.08 16.78
C THR A 28 -3.87 -0.96 15.72
N TYR A 29 -3.43 -0.80 14.49
CA TYR A 29 -4.32 -0.77 13.32
C TYR A 29 -3.95 -1.90 12.36
N PRO A 30 -4.92 -2.44 11.59
CA PRO A 30 -4.59 -3.26 10.44
C PRO A 30 -3.86 -2.38 9.43
N GLY A 31 -2.61 -2.75 9.10
CA GLY A 31 -1.83 -2.04 8.08
C GLY A 31 -1.89 -2.74 6.74
N MET A 32 -1.32 -2.12 5.70
CA MET A 32 -1.15 -2.74 4.38
C MET A 32 -2.46 -3.34 3.84
N ALA A 33 -2.51 -4.63 3.50
CA ALA A 33 -3.69 -5.31 2.98
C ALA A 33 -4.94 -5.14 3.87
N GLY A 34 -4.78 -5.19 5.20
CA GLY A 34 -5.90 -4.98 6.12
C GLY A 34 -6.48 -3.56 6.07
N ASN A 35 -5.67 -2.55 5.74
CA ASN A 35 -6.15 -1.18 5.54
C ASN A 35 -6.97 -1.07 4.24
N VAL A 36 -6.51 -1.71 3.16
CA VAL A 36 -7.23 -1.78 1.88
C VAL A 36 -8.60 -2.45 2.08
N VAL A 37 -8.64 -3.59 2.78
CA VAL A 37 -9.90 -4.29 3.09
C VAL A 37 -10.88 -3.36 3.80
N ARG A 38 -10.46 -2.67 4.86
CA ARG A 38 -11.33 -1.75 5.60
C ARG A 38 -11.84 -0.58 4.76
N ASN A 39 -11.02 -0.06 3.85
CA ASN A 39 -11.44 1.02 2.94
C ASN A 39 -12.54 0.53 1.99
N ILE A 40 -12.45 -0.70 1.48
CA ILE A 40 -13.45 -1.28 0.58
C ILE A 40 -14.74 -1.62 1.35
N GLU A 41 -14.63 -2.21 2.54
CA GLU A 41 -15.78 -2.48 3.42
C GLU A 41 -16.54 -1.20 3.79
N ALA A 42 -15.81 -0.07 3.98
CA ALA A 42 -16.44 1.23 4.24
C ALA A 42 -17.29 1.76 3.06
N LEU A 43 -17.13 1.20 1.86
CA LEU A 43 -17.97 1.44 0.68
C LEU A 43 -19.13 0.45 0.57
N GLU A 44 -19.40 -0.34 1.63
CA GLU A 44 -20.44 -1.37 1.67
C GLU A 44 -20.26 -2.48 0.61
N VAL A 45 -19.01 -2.78 0.25
CA VAL A 45 -18.64 -3.84 -0.69
C VAL A 45 -18.22 -5.08 0.08
N GLU A 46 -18.73 -6.25 -0.32
CA GLU A 46 -18.30 -7.54 0.22
C GLU A 46 -16.86 -7.86 -0.23
N VAL A 47 -15.99 -8.23 0.71
CA VAL A 47 -14.57 -8.44 0.46
C VAL A 47 -14.14 -9.84 0.85
N THR A 48 -13.48 -10.54 -0.07
CA THR A 48 -12.69 -11.74 0.22
C THR A 48 -11.22 -11.38 0.11
N SER A 49 -10.45 -11.58 1.17
CA SER A 49 -9.04 -11.19 1.24
C SER A 49 -8.12 -12.40 1.12
N LEU A 50 -7.12 -12.29 0.24
CA LEU A 50 -6.00 -13.21 0.14
C LEU A 50 -4.71 -12.45 0.46
N THR A 51 -4.01 -12.85 1.50
CA THR A 51 -2.77 -12.20 1.94
C THR A 51 -1.79 -13.24 2.49
N ASN A 52 -0.56 -12.84 2.73
CA ASN A 52 0.46 -13.67 3.39
C ASN A 52 0.05 -14.04 4.84
N GLU A 53 0.58 -15.15 5.32
CA GLU A 53 0.32 -15.65 6.69
C GLU A 53 1.26 -15.03 7.73
N GLU A 54 2.42 -14.54 7.29
CA GLU A 54 3.43 -13.96 8.16
C GLU A 54 2.95 -12.64 8.76
N GLN A 55 3.25 -12.45 10.02
CA GLN A 55 2.89 -11.23 10.74
C GLN A 55 3.95 -10.16 10.56
N ILE A 56 3.59 -9.10 9.85
CA ILE A 56 4.43 -7.93 9.62
C ILE A 56 3.99 -6.82 10.55
N TYR A 57 4.93 -6.23 11.29
CA TYR A 57 4.67 -5.10 12.17
C TYR A 57 5.49 -3.87 11.75
N LYS A 58 4.85 -2.71 11.76
CA LYS A 58 5.47 -1.39 11.63
C LYS A 58 5.21 -0.64 12.92
N THR A 59 6.16 -0.73 13.84
CA THR A 59 6.05 -0.14 15.17
C THR A 59 6.64 1.26 15.16
N ARG A 60 5.83 2.26 15.51
CA ARG A 60 6.19 3.68 15.59
C ARG A 60 6.20 4.13 17.03
N TYR A 61 7.29 4.74 17.46
CA TYR A 61 7.41 5.37 18.78
C TYR A 61 7.20 6.87 18.64
N VAL A 62 6.15 7.38 19.28
CA VAL A 62 5.62 8.74 19.04
C VAL A 62 5.51 9.50 20.37
N ASP A 63 6.01 10.72 20.40
CA ASP A 63 5.77 11.60 21.54
C ASP A 63 4.29 11.99 21.65
N SER A 64 3.66 11.68 22.79
CA SER A 64 2.23 11.90 23.00
C SER A 64 1.82 13.38 23.03
N LYS A 65 2.78 14.31 23.22
CA LYS A 65 2.50 15.75 23.28
C LYS A 65 2.62 16.42 21.92
N THR A 66 3.62 16.06 21.14
CA THR A 66 3.98 16.75 19.89
C THR A 66 3.61 15.95 18.64
N ASN A 67 3.23 14.68 18.79
CA ASN A 67 3.07 13.70 17.72
C ASN A 67 4.36 13.49 16.88
N HIS A 68 5.53 13.83 17.44
CA HIS A 68 6.79 13.58 16.77
C HIS A 68 7.15 12.11 16.84
N MET A 69 7.39 11.49 15.68
CA MET A 69 7.86 10.11 15.58
C MET A 69 9.38 10.07 15.73
N PHE A 70 9.87 9.38 16.76
CA PHE A 70 11.30 9.23 17.03
C PHE A 70 11.95 8.11 16.21
N VAL A 71 11.25 6.99 16.10
CA VAL A 71 11.75 5.82 15.38
C VAL A 71 10.60 4.96 14.87
N ARG A 72 10.79 4.32 13.72
CA ARG A 72 9.96 3.24 13.23
C ARG A 72 10.80 1.96 13.15
N ILE A 73 10.26 0.87 13.65
CA ILE A 73 10.86 -0.46 13.61
C ILE A 73 9.94 -1.34 12.76
N ASP A 74 10.47 -1.86 11.65
CA ASP A 74 9.77 -2.79 10.78
C ASP A 74 10.28 -4.20 11.06
N THR A 75 9.37 -5.16 11.30
CA THR A 75 9.71 -6.56 11.60
C THR A 75 8.80 -7.51 10.84
N GLY A 76 9.29 -8.71 10.54
CA GLY A 76 8.54 -9.78 9.88
C GLY A 76 8.50 -9.67 8.35
N GLU A 77 9.32 -8.81 7.74
CA GLU A 77 9.37 -8.63 6.28
C GLU A 77 10.41 -9.51 5.57
N GLU A 78 11.28 -10.18 6.31
CA GLU A 78 12.47 -10.85 5.76
C GLU A 78 12.16 -12.14 5.01
N HIS A 79 11.04 -12.79 5.32
CA HIS A 79 10.72 -14.14 4.82
C HIS A 79 9.22 -14.30 4.49
N ILE A 80 8.72 -13.51 3.55
CA ILE A 80 7.34 -13.66 3.10
C ILE A 80 7.29 -14.74 2.02
N ALA A 81 6.48 -15.76 2.26
CA ALA A 81 6.26 -16.82 1.29
C ALA A 81 5.46 -16.31 0.08
N ARG A 82 5.90 -16.69 -1.12
CA ARG A 82 5.11 -16.45 -2.35
C ARG A 82 3.76 -17.14 -2.24
N VAL A 83 2.73 -16.51 -2.77
CA VAL A 83 1.38 -17.06 -2.87
C VAL A 83 1.38 -18.44 -3.55
N LYS A 84 0.53 -19.34 -3.08
CA LYS A 84 0.37 -20.68 -3.63
C LYS A 84 -1.05 -20.91 -4.10
N ASN A 85 -1.22 -21.90 -4.98
CA ASN A 85 -2.53 -22.41 -5.39
C ASN A 85 -3.47 -21.35 -6.00
N LEU A 86 -2.94 -20.37 -6.71
CA LEU A 86 -3.76 -19.36 -7.42
C LEU A 86 -4.71 -20.02 -8.44
N ASP A 87 -4.32 -21.15 -8.99
CA ASP A 87 -5.09 -21.96 -9.95
C ASP A 87 -6.35 -22.59 -9.34
N THR A 88 -6.42 -22.69 -8.02
CA THR A 88 -7.62 -23.19 -7.31
C THR A 88 -8.68 -22.10 -7.06
N ILE A 89 -8.32 -20.84 -7.28
CA ILE A 89 -9.19 -19.70 -7.03
C ILE A 89 -9.99 -19.36 -8.29
N ASN A 90 -11.30 -19.35 -8.18
CA ASN A 90 -12.16 -18.86 -9.24
C ASN A 90 -12.27 -17.32 -9.21
N PHE A 91 -11.30 -16.61 -9.78
CA PHE A 91 -11.30 -15.15 -9.84
C PHE A 91 -12.51 -14.56 -10.58
N LYS A 92 -13.14 -15.32 -11.48
CA LYS A 92 -14.37 -14.89 -12.19
C LYS A 92 -15.61 -14.96 -11.33
N ALA A 93 -15.54 -15.48 -10.09
CA ALA A 93 -16.62 -15.39 -9.12
C ALA A 93 -16.75 -13.98 -8.50
N PHE A 94 -15.76 -13.11 -8.71
CA PHE A 94 -15.71 -11.75 -8.18
C PHE A 94 -15.98 -10.73 -9.28
N ASP A 95 -16.70 -9.65 -8.96
CA ASP A 95 -16.95 -8.53 -9.89
C ASP A 95 -15.66 -7.78 -10.24
N ALA A 96 -14.73 -7.71 -9.28
CA ALA A 96 -13.42 -7.12 -9.47
C ALA A 96 -12.39 -7.74 -8.52
N VAL A 97 -11.12 -7.68 -8.91
CA VAL A 97 -9.98 -8.08 -8.08
C VAL A 97 -9.05 -6.88 -7.89
N ILE A 98 -8.77 -6.53 -6.65
CA ILE A 98 -7.83 -5.48 -6.29
C ILE A 98 -6.52 -6.14 -5.86
N ILE A 99 -5.44 -5.79 -6.51
CA ILE A 99 -4.09 -6.26 -6.22
C ILE A 99 -3.33 -5.10 -5.59
N SER A 100 -3.04 -5.22 -4.28
CA SER A 100 -2.22 -4.26 -3.54
C SER A 100 -0.87 -4.90 -3.20
N ASP A 101 0.12 -4.67 -4.06
CA ASP A 101 1.43 -5.30 -4.00
C ASP A 101 2.49 -4.34 -3.44
N TYR A 102 2.92 -4.60 -2.22
CA TYR A 102 3.97 -3.85 -1.54
C TYR A 102 5.40 -4.32 -1.87
N CYS A 103 5.56 -5.23 -2.85
CA CYS A 103 6.85 -5.83 -3.25
C CYS A 103 7.61 -6.47 -2.08
N LYS A 104 6.90 -7.25 -1.25
CA LYS A 104 7.49 -7.98 -0.13
C LYS A 104 7.66 -9.48 -0.42
N GLY A 105 7.52 -9.92 -1.67
CA GLY A 105 7.73 -11.29 -2.10
C GLY A 105 6.47 -12.17 -2.15
N PHE A 106 5.30 -11.66 -1.74
CA PHE A 106 4.05 -12.43 -1.80
C PHE A 106 3.57 -12.68 -3.22
N LEU A 107 3.68 -11.68 -4.12
CA LEU A 107 3.30 -11.78 -5.54
C LEU A 107 4.50 -11.49 -6.44
N GLU A 108 4.71 -12.34 -7.44
CA GLU A 108 5.60 -12.08 -8.55
C GLU A 108 4.83 -11.54 -9.77
N GLU A 109 5.53 -11.09 -10.81
CA GLU A 109 4.90 -10.53 -12.01
C GLU A 109 3.97 -11.53 -12.71
N GLU A 110 4.38 -12.81 -12.74
CA GLU A 110 3.59 -13.91 -13.31
C GLU A 110 2.29 -14.16 -12.54
N ASP A 111 2.31 -14.00 -11.20
CA ASP A 111 1.12 -14.14 -10.36
C ASP A 111 0.12 -13.02 -10.66
N ILE A 112 0.61 -11.78 -10.80
CA ILE A 112 -0.20 -10.61 -11.16
C ILE A 112 -0.82 -10.79 -12.55
N ALA A 113 -0.02 -11.24 -13.52
CA ALA A 113 -0.50 -11.53 -14.87
C ALA A 113 -1.58 -12.61 -14.87
N TYR A 114 -1.34 -13.71 -14.14
CA TYR A 114 -2.28 -14.82 -14.02
C TYR A 114 -3.62 -14.37 -13.41
N ILE A 115 -3.58 -13.60 -12.32
CA ILE A 115 -4.79 -13.03 -11.69
C ILE A 115 -5.56 -12.16 -12.69
N ALA A 116 -4.84 -11.30 -13.42
CA ALA A 116 -5.46 -10.40 -14.38
C ALA A 116 -6.12 -11.14 -15.57
N GLU A 117 -5.49 -12.20 -16.07
CA GLU A 117 -6.03 -13.02 -17.15
C GLU A 117 -7.27 -13.83 -16.75
N ASN A 118 -7.37 -14.18 -15.47
CA ASN A 118 -8.46 -14.99 -14.95
C ASN A 118 -9.56 -14.16 -14.25
N SER A 119 -9.48 -12.83 -14.26
CA SER A 119 -10.44 -11.92 -13.64
C SER A 119 -11.23 -11.14 -14.71
N TYR A 120 -12.46 -10.73 -14.41
CA TYR A 120 -13.21 -9.82 -15.27
C TYR A 120 -12.66 -8.39 -15.24
N ARG A 121 -12.24 -7.92 -14.07
CA ARG A 121 -11.70 -6.58 -13.86
C ARG A 121 -10.65 -6.61 -12.77
N THR A 122 -9.52 -5.97 -13.03
CA THR A 122 -8.39 -5.90 -12.08
C THR A 122 -7.95 -4.47 -11.87
N PHE A 123 -7.69 -4.13 -10.62
CA PHE A 123 -7.06 -2.89 -10.19
C PHE A 123 -5.73 -3.25 -9.54
N LEU A 124 -4.67 -2.59 -9.96
CA LEU A 124 -3.31 -2.85 -9.46
C LEU A 124 -2.73 -1.59 -8.82
N ASP A 125 -2.33 -1.70 -7.56
CA ASP A 125 -1.38 -0.80 -6.90
C ASP A 125 -0.11 -1.60 -6.59
N THR A 126 1.04 -1.20 -7.13
CA THR A 126 2.30 -1.94 -6.96
C THR A 126 3.50 -1.02 -6.95
N LYS A 127 4.53 -1.44 -6.25
CA LYS A 127 5.86 -0.81 -6.28
C LYS A 127 6.80 -1.43 -7.32
N LYS A 128 6.35 -2.48 -8.02
CA LYS A 128 7.09 -3.05 -9.17
C LYS A 128 7.16 -2.03 -10.30
N VAL A 129 8.23 -2.09 -11.08
CA VAL A 129 8.34 -1.29 -12.29
C VAL A 129 7.37 -1.86 -13.34
N ILE A 130 6.35 -1.08 -13.69
CA ILE A 130 5.34 -1.50 -14.66
C ILE A 130 6.00 -1.77 -16.01
N ASN A 131 5.67 -2.91 -16.60
CA ASN A 131 6.08 -3.29 -17.94
C ASN A 131 4.90 -3.82 -18.76
N ASN A 132 5.09 -3.96 -20.09
CA ASN A 132 4.02 -4.35 -20.99
C ASN A 132 3.62 -5.84 -20.88
N ILE A 133 4.42 -6.66 -20.22
CA ILE A 133 4.19 -8.11 -20.14
C ILE A 133 3.12 -8.40 -19.09
N PHE A 134 3.40 -8.12 -17.82
CA PHE A 134 2.47 -8.47 -16.75
C PHE A 134 1.28 -7.49 -16.66
N ALA A 135 1.44 -6.25 -17.12
CA ALA A 135 0.39 -5.24 -17.04
C ALA A 135 -0.62 -5.26 -18.19
N ASP A 136 -0.42 -6.07 -19.22
CA ASP A 136 -1.27 -6.04 -20.44
C ASP A 136 -2.76 -6.28 -20.13
N LYS A 137 -3.09 -7.23 -19.28
CA LYS A 137 -4.46 -7.63 -18.92
C LYS A 137 -5.05 -6.89 -17.73
N ILE A 138 -4.24 -6.12 -17.01
CA ILE A 138 -4.73 -5.28 -15.90
C ILE A 138 -5.73 -4.25 -16.45
N SER A 139 -6.85 -4.01 -15.75
CA SER A 139 -7.85 -3.04 -16.17
C SER A 139 -7.44 -1.62 -15.81
N TYR A 140 -6.99 -1.39 -14.59
CA TYR A 140 -6.51 -0.09 -14.10
C TYR A 140 -5.27 -0.26 -13.25
N ILE A 141 -4.33 0.66 -13.38
CA ILE A 141 -3.07 0.69 -12.64
C ILE A 141 -3.01 2.02 -11.89
N LYS A 142 -2.82 1.99 -10.59
CA LYS A 142 -2.59 3.17 -9.77
C LYS A 142 -1.15 3.16 -9.28
N ILE A 143 -0.42 4.23 -9.54
CA ILE A 143 0.98 4.42 -9.11
C ILE A 143 1.20 5.90 -8.74
N ASN A 144 2.24 6.16 -7.96
CA ASN A 144 2.64 7.54 -7.65
C ASN A 144 3.61 8.10 -8.71
N GLU A 145 3.93 9.41 -8.63
CA GLU A 145 4.84 10.08 -9.57
C GLU A 145 6.22 9.43 -9.64
N ASN A 146 6.78 8.99 -8.50
CA ASN A 146 8.10 8.37 -8.47
C ASN A 146 8.10 6.99 -9.16
N GLU A 147 7.05 6.21 -8.97
CA GLU A 147 6.84 4.92 -9.63
C GLU A 147 6.61 5.13 -11.13
N PHE A 148 5.81 6.11 -11.51
CA PHE A 148 5.57 6.48 -12.90
C PHE A 148 6.86 6.91 -13.61
N ALA A 149 7.69 7.72 -12.98
CA ALA A 149 8.97 8.16 -13.55
C ALA A 149 9.89 7.00 -13.92
N LYS A 150 9.82 5.88 -13.17
CA LYS A 150 10.62 4.67 -13.43
C LYS A 150 10.13 3.87 -14.65
N CYS A 151 8.85 3.92 -14.98
CA CYS A 151 8.26 3.07 -16.03
C CYS A 151 7.82 3.82 -17.29
N ARG A 152 7.61 5.16 -17.26
CA ARG A 152 7.00 5.93 -18.37
C ARG A 152 7.69 5.76 -19.72
N GLY A 153 9.00 5.47 -19.74
CA GLY A 153 9.78 5.25 -20.97
C GLY A 153 9.68 3.83 -21.53
N HIS A 154 9.06 2.90 -20.81
CA HIS A 154 9.04 1.47 -21.12
C HIS A 154 7.63 0.91 -21.33
N ILE A 155 6.58 1.68 -21.03
CA ILE A 155 5.20 1.25 -21.17
C ILE A 155 4.56 1.78 -22.46
N SER A 156 3.69 0.96 -23.06
CA SER A 156 2.93 1.32 -24.26
C SER A 156 1.83 2.34 -23.96
N GLN A 157 1.33 3.02 -25.01
CA GLN A 157 0.17 3.91 -24.90
C GLN A 157 -1.07 3.18 -24.34
N LYS A 158 -1.24 1.88 -24.63
CA LYS A 158 -2.29 1.05 -24.07
C LYS A 158 -2.20 0.96 -22.53
N ILE A 159 -1.01 0.79 -21.98
CA ILE A 159 -0.80 0.75 -20.54
C ILE A 159 -0.97 2.15 -19.94
N LEU A 160 -0.43 3.18 -20.61
CA LEU A 160 -0.54 4.56 -20.16
C LEU A 160 -2.00 5.02 -20.02
N ALA A 161 -2.86 4.69 -20.99
CA ALA A 161 -4.27 5.07 -20.99
C ALA A 161 -5.08 4.50 -19.81
N LYS A 162 -4.63 3.41 -19.20
CA LYS A 162 -5.26 2.80 -18.00
C LYS A 162 -4.51 3.06 -16.71
N THR A 163 -3.48 3.89 -16.75
CA THR A 163 -2.67 4.25 -15.59
C THR A 163 -3.19 5.53 -14.94
N ILE A 164 -3.43 5.46 -13.64
CA ILE A 164 -3.77 6.60 -12.77
C ILE A 164 -2.50 6.96 -11.99
N VAL A 165 -2.00 8.16 -12.20
CA VAL A 165 -0.81 8.65 -11.50
C VAL A 165 -1.24 9.60 -10.39
N THR A 166 -1.00 9.24 -9.14
CA THR A 166 -1.33 10.09 -7.98
C THR A 166 -0.27 11.18 -7.81
N LEU A 167 -0.73 12.41 -7.58
CA LEU A 167 0.07 13.64 -7.50
C LEU A 167 0.03 14.25 -6.10
N SER A 168 -0.11 13.43 -5.07
CA SER A 168 -0.22 13.88 -3.69
C SER A 168 -1.35 14.90 -3.50
N SER A 169 -1.07 16.11 -3.00
CA SER A 169 -2.06 17.17 -2.77
C SER A 169 -2.66 17.79 -4.05
N GLN A 170 -2.17 17.44 -5.22
CA GLN A 170 -2.68 17.94 -6.51
C GLN A 170 -3.75 17.01 -7.13
N GLY A 171 -3.99 15.85 -6.53
CA GLY A 171 -4.95 14.88 -7.05
C GLY A 171 -4.29 13.78 -7.88
N CYS A 172 -4.80 13.52 -9.08
CA CYS A 172 -4.23 12.51 -9.97
C CYS A 172 -4.35 12.90 -11.45
N ILE A 173 -3.57 12.20 -12.28
CA ILE A 173 -3.69 12.25 -13.75
C ILE A 173 -4.18 10.88 -14.23
N HIS A 174 -5.17 10.89 -15.11
CA HIS A 174 -5.61 9.71 -15.85
C HIS A 174 -5.96 10.12 -17.28
N ASP A 175 -5.47 9.37 -18.26
CA ASP A 175 -5.68 9.63 -19.70
C ASP A 175 -5.43 11.09 -20.11
N GLY A 176 -4.35 11.68 -19.56
CA GLY A 176 -3.96 13.05 -19.82
C GLY A 176 -4.80 14.15 -19.13
N GLN A 177 -5.84 13.77 -18.39
CA GLN A 177 -6.68 14.67 -17.63
C GLN A 177 -6.26 14.73 -16.16
N ILE A 178 -6.20 15.95 -15.59
CA ILE A 178 -5.93 16.16 -14.16
C ILE A 178 -7.25 16.21 -13.40
N TYR A 179 -7.33 15.41 -12.34
CA TYR A 179 -8.43 15.37 -11.38
C TYR A 179 -7.92 15.94 -10.06
N SER A 180 -8.22 17.20 -9.79
CA SER A 180 -7.79 17.91 -8.58
C SER A 180 -8.61 17.48 -7.36
N VAL A 181 -7.98 17.56 -6.18
CA VAL A 181 -8.64 17.35 -4.89
C VAL A 181 -8.72 18.65 -4.09
N GLN A 182 -9.67 18.71 -3.15
CA GLN A 182 -9.72 19.82 -2.20
C GLN A 182 -8.49 19.78 -1.29
N LYS A 183 -7.90 20.95 -1.04
CA LYS A 183 -6.82 21.07 -0.06
C LYS A 183 -7.38 20.84 1.33
N VAL A 184 -6.77 19.91 2.05
CA VAL A 184 -7.06 19.62 3.45
C VAL A 184 -5.78 19.77 4.27
N ASP A 185 -5.93 20.11 5.55
CA ASP A 185 -4.80 20.11 6.48
C ASP A 185 -4.43 18.66 6.81
N VAL A 186 -3.29 18.23 6.30
CA VAL A 186 -2.79 16.86 6.52
C VAL A 186 -2.12 16.80 7.89
N LYS A 187 -2.69 16.02 8.80
CA LYS A 187 -2.09 15.72 10.11
C LYS A 187 -1.21 14.47 10.06
N ASP A 188 -1.61 13.48 9.29
CA ASP A 188 -0.88 12.24 9.03
C ASP A 188 -1.22 11.76 7.62
N ASN A 189 -0.24 11.27 6.88
CA ASN A 189 -0.40 10.72 5.53
C ASN A 189 -0.19 9.19 5.49
N THR A 190 -0.08 8.55 6.64
CA THR A 190 0.08 7.09 6.72
C THR A 190 -1.14 6.40 6.14
N GLY A 191 -0.93 5.51 5.17
CA GLY A 191 -2.00 4.76 4.49
C GLY A 191 -2.82 5.54 3.47
N ALA A 192 -2.55 6.83 3.23
CA ALA A 192 -3.27 7.62 2.22
C ALA A 192 -3.12 7.06 0.79
N GLY A 193 -2.08 6.27 0.54
CA GLY A 193 -1.89 5.56 -0.73
C GLY A 193 -2.76 4.33 -0.89
N ASP A 194 -3.32 3.80 0.21
CA ASP A 194 -4.11 2.55 0.22
C ASP A 194 -5.61 2.82 -0.05
N THR A 195 -5.99 4.06 -0.23
CA THR A 195 -7.37 4.53 -0.40
C THR A 195 -7.74 4.66 -1.87
#